data_81c6d183488ead7ba87ad1768df5d6a0
#
_entry.id   81c6d183488ead7ba87ad1768df5d6a0
#
_cell.length_a   1.000
_cell.length_b   1.000
_cell.length_c   1.000
_cell.angle_alpha   90.00
_cell.angle_beta   90.00
_cell.angle_gamma   90.00
#
_symmetry.space_group_name_H-M   'P 1'
#
loop_
_entity.id
_entity.type
_entity.pdbx_description
1 polymer ?
#
loop_
_entity_poly.entity_id
_entity_poly.type
_entity_poly.pdbx_seq_one_letter_code
_entity_poly.pdbx_strand_id
1 'polypeptide(L)'
;MSHDAPDPLASRRRALNLIGTGLVAAPAAFAAGGAAAQSTPAAAAAGADAARPHMQDPRQQYPRPPFAAQTQPWPGLASKMQPPPDHGERSYVGSGRLAGRRALITGGDSGIGRAAAIAYAREGADVAINYLPAEESDAREVVALIEQAGRKAFAIPGDLRDERFCTQLVERAAAELGGLDILVNNAAMQRAQASILDITTEQFDATMKTNLYATFWLSKAAIPRMPAGAAIINTASIVASDPPAALLDYAATKGALVTFTKGLAKQLAERGIRVNAVAPGPYWTPLQPSGGQMPEQLPQFGSDSPLGRPGQPAEIASLFVLLASQEASYTSGNVFSSTGVGGDA
;
A
#
# COMPACT_ATOMS: atom_id res chain seq x y z
N MET A 1 -51.75 -34.15 8.18
CA MET A 1 -50.94 -33.57 9.28
C MET A 1 -49.90 -32.70 8.66
N SER A 2 -50.19 -31.39 8.59
CA SER A 2 -49.35 -30.36 8.01
C SER A 2 -48.43 -29.79 9.10
N HIS A 3 -47.15 -29.87 8.93
CA HIS A 3 -46.18 -29.17 9.78
C HIS A 3 -45.83 -27.81 9.12
N ASP A 4 -46.32 -26.74 9.73
CA ASP A 4 -45.91 -25.37 9.44
C ASP A 4 -44.49 -25.15 9.99
N ALA A 5 -43.59 -24.72 9.11
CA ALA A 5 -42.28 -24.21 9.48
C ALA A 5 -42.37 -22.70 9.75
N PRO A 6 -41.71 -22.15 10.78
CA PRO A 6 -41.80 -20.71 11.09
C PRO A 6 -40.98 -19.84 10.14
N ASP A 7 -41.58 -18.72 9.74
CA ASP A 7 -41.04 -17.66 8.89
C ASP A 7 -39.83 -16.97 9.54
N PRO A 8 -38.66 -16.90 8.89
CA PRO A 8 -37.46 -16.30 9.44
C PRO A 8 -37.44 -14.74 9.41
N LEU A 9 -38.46 -14.04 8.93
CA LEU A 9 -38.49 -12.60 8.84
C LEU A 9 -39.11 -11.85 10.03
N ALA A 10 -39.66 -12.57 11.04
CA ALA A 10 -40.30 -11.94 12.19
C ALA A 10 -39.36 -11.47 13.32
N SER A 11 -38.05 -11.81 13.27
CA SER A 11 -37.12 -11.50 14.39
C SER A 11 -36.34 -10.18 14.24
N ARG A 12 -36.46 -9.46 13.10
CA ARG A 12 -35.69 -8.24 12.86
C ARG A 12 -36.40 -6.91 13.21
N ARG A 13 -37.61 -6.93 13.72
CA ARG A 13 -38.39 -5.70 13.98
C ARG A 13 -38.51 -5.29 15.48
N ARG A 14 -37.78 -5.91 16.40
CA ARG A 14 -37.91 -5.62 17.86
C ARG A 14 -36.72 -4.86 18.49
N ALA A 15 -35.74 -4.38 17.74
CA ALA A 15 -34.56 -3.72 18.30
C ALA A 15 -34.50 -2.18 18.15
N LEU A 16 -35.59 -1.53 17.78
CA LEU A 16 -35.59 -0.06 17.52
C LEU A 16 -36.76 0.64 18.24
N ASN A 17 -36.81 0.58 19.57
CA ASN A 17 -37.64 1.52 20.38
C ASN A 17 -37.22 1.44 21.85
N LEU A 18 -36.23 2.24 22.24
CA LEU A 18 -35.99 2.64 23.64
C LEU A 18 -34.87 3.72 23.66
N ILE A 19 -35.20 4.92 23.19
CA ILE A 19 -34.52 6.18 23.61
C ILE A 19 -35.65 7.20 23.73
N GLY A 20 -36.06 7.47 24.93
CA GLY A 20 -37.03 8.46 25.29
C GLY A 20 -36.73 9.09 26.65
N THR A 21 -36.33 10.35 26.58
CA THR A 21 -36.56 11.45 27.53
C THR A 21 -36.11 11.33 28.99
N GLY A 22 -35.28 12.25 29.40
CA GLY A 22 -34.98 12.63 30.78
C GLY A 22 -34.24 13.98 30.82
N LEU A 23 -35.00 15.09 30.78
CA LEU A 23 -34.52 16.42 31.15
C LEU A 23 -34.52 16.54 32.68
N VAL A 24 -33.60 17.31 33.29
CA VAL A 24 -33.83 18.39 34.28
C VAL A 24 -32.55 18.71 35.07
N ALA A 25 -32.09 19.94 34.85
CA ALA A 25 -31.77 21.08 35.70
C ALA A 25 -30.47 21.14 36.49
N ALA A 26 -29.80 22.29 36.29
CA ALA A 26 -28.71 22.94 37.00
C ALA A 26 -29.21 23.53 38.38
N PRO A 27 -28.42 24.37 39.12
CA PRO A 27 -26.98 24.67 39.15
C PRO A 27 -26.38 24.66 40.59
N ALA A 28 -25.08 24.73 40.75
CA ALA A 28 -24.45 25.32 41.92
C ALA A 28 -23.09 25.95 41.58
N ALA A 29 -23.03 27.25 41.79
CA ALA A 29 -21.79 28.01 41.73
C ALA A 29 -20.96 27.82 43.01
N PHE A 30 -19.63 27.73 42.87
CA PHE A 30 -18.68 28.07 43.93
C PHE A 30 -17.51 28.85 43.34
N ALA A 31 -17.18 29.90 44.06
CA ALA A 31 -16.29 30.98 43.67
C ALA A 31 -14.80 30.68 43.98
N ALA A 32 -13.98 31.25 43.12
CA ALA A 32 -12.71 31.92 43.34
C ALA A 32 -11.64 31.32 44.28
N GLY A 33 -10.51 30.95 43.69
CA GLY A 33 -9.21 30.86 44.28
C GLY A 33 -8.15 31.04 43.19
N GLY A 34 -7.65 32.27 43.03
CA GLY A 34 -6.63 32.61 42.04
C GLY A 34 -5.26 32.04 42.44
N ALA A 35 -4.65 31.32 41.53
CA ALA A 35 -3.23 31.12 41.47
C ALA A 35 -2.79 31.47 40.04
N ALA A 36 -2.10 32.59 39.90
CA ALA A 36 -1.47 32.98 38.64
C ALA A 36 -0.34 32.00 38.30
N ALA A 37 -0.63 31.07 37.42
CA ALA A 37 0.40 30.30 36.74
C ALA A 37 0.90 31.13 35.57
N GLN A 38 2.14 31.54 35.63
CA GLN A 38 2.86 32.18 34.53
C GLN A 38 2.86 31.22 33.33
N SER A 39 2.12 31.54 32.33
CA SER A 39 2.19 30.91 31.02
C SER A 39 3.52 31.27 30.37
N THR A 40 4.46 30.33 30.35
CA THR A 40 5.53 30.34 29.37
C THR A 40 4.92 30.36 27.97
N PRO A 41 5.32 31.26 27.09
CA PRO A 41 4.82 31.23 25.71
C PRO A 41 5.31 29.93 25.09
N ALA A 42 4.38 29.07 24.73
CA ALA A 42 4.63 27.97 23.83
C ALA A 42 5.28 28.56 22.58
N ALA A 43 6.51 28.13 22.30
CA ALA A 43 7.19 28.45 21.06
C ALA A 43 6.23 28.08 19.92
N ALA A 44 5.72 29.09 19.27
CA ALA A 44 4.89 28.95 18.09
C ALA A 44 5.67 28.08 17.10
N ALA A 45 5.08 26.96 16.73
CA ALA A 45 5.48 26.19 15.57
C ALA A 45 5.26 27.04 14.31
N ALA A 46 6.21 27.94 14.06
CA ALA A 46 6.34 28.61 12.79
C ALA A 46 6.97 27.61 11.84
N GLY A 47 6.19 27.01 10.97
CA GLY A 47 6.74 26.24 9.88
C GLY A 47 5.93 25.03 9.50
N ALA A 48 4.73 25.18 8.98
CA ALA A 48 4.12 24.23 8.05
C ALA A 48 2.85 24.82 7.43
N ASP A 49 2.98 25.93 6.79
CA ASP A 49 2.07 26.26 5.68
C ASP A 49 2.65 25.62 4.40
N ALA A 50 3.03 24.37 4.49
CA ALA A 50 3.18 23.51 3.34
C ALA A 50 1.76 23.37 2.78
N ALA A 51 1.49 24.08 1.69
CA ALA A 51 0.19 24.19 1.08
C ALA A 51 -0.41 22.78 0.95
N ARG A 52 -1.47 22.50 1.73
CA ARG A 52 -2.27 21.30 1.53
C ARG A 52 -2.68 21.29 0.07
N PRO A 53 -2.68 20.13 -0.59
CA PRO A 53 -3.09 20.07 -2.00
C PRO A 53 -4.46 20.74 -2.13
N HIS A 54 -4.54 21.80 -2.92
CA HIS A 54 -5.83 22.42 -3.22
C HIS A 54 -6.67 21.43 -4.02
N MET A 55 -8.00 21.55 -3.92
CA MET A 55 -8.92 20.80 -4.75
C MET A 55 -8.60 21.06 -6.23
N GLN A 56 -8.33 20.02 -6.99
CA GLN A 56 -7.98 20.06 -8.41
C GLN A 56 -8.88 19.10 -9.19
N ASP A 57 -9.04 19.36 -10.48
CA ASP A 57 -9.66 18.37 -11.37
C ASP A 57 -8.71 17.17 -11.52
N PRO A 58 -9.08 15.97 -11.06
CA PRO A 58 -8.21 14.81 -11.10
C PRO A 58 -7.81 14.39 -12.52
N ARG A 59 -8.58 14.78 -13.53
CA ARG A 59 -8.28 14.49 -14.94
C ARG A 59 -7.10 15.28 -15.48
N GLN A 60 -6.76 16.42 -14.87
CA GLN A 60 -5.75 17.38 -15.33
C GLN A 60 -4.52 17.44 -14.42
N GLN A 61 -4.52 16.70 -13.31
CA GLN A 61 -3.48 16.78 -12.30
C GLN A 61 -2.13 16.26 -12.77
N TYR A 62 -2.12 15.29 -13.70
CA TYR A 62 -0.91 14.61 -14.17
C TYR A 62 -0.92 14.42 -15.69
N PRO A 63 0.24 14.09 -16.30
CA PRO A 63 0.35 13.83 -17.74
C PRO A 63 -0.63 12.75 -18.21
N ARG A 64 -1.13 12.95 -19.42
CA ARG A 64 -2.08 12.06 -20.10
C ARG A 64 -1.43 11.43 -21.33
N PRO A 65 -1.89 10.24 -21.75
CA PRO A 65 -1.50 9.69 -23.06
C PRO A 65 -1.82 10.67 -24.20
N PRO A 66 -1.10 10.57 -25.36
CA PRO A 66 -0.09 9.56 -25.61
C PRO A 66 1.26 9.88 -25.00
N PHE A 67 1.92 8.86 -24.44
CA PHE A 67 3.28 8.94 -23.96
C PHE A 67 4.29 8.61 -25.07
N ALA A 68 5.55 9.03 -24.90
CA ALA A 68 6.61 8.60 -25.79
C ALA A 68 6.80 7.06 -25.70
N ALA A 69 7.04 6.43 -26.85
CA ALA A 69 7.40 5.02 -26.88
C ALA A 69 8.71 4.81 -26.13
N GLN A 70 8.71 3.89 -25.19
CA GLN A 70 9.86 3.56 -24.35
C GLN A 70 9.81 2.11 -23.90
N THR A 71 10.98 1.48 -23.78
CA THR A 71 11.12 0.14 -23.23
C THR A 71 12.37 0.11 -22.36
N GLN A 72 12.37 -0.74 -21.35
CA GLN A 72 13.51 -0.99 -20.47
C GLN A 72 13.70 -2.49 -20.30
N PRO A 73 14.93 -2.98 -20.11
CA PRO A 73 15.13 -4.34 -19.63
C PRO A 73 14.56 -4.48 -18.22
N TRP A 74 14.07 -5.67 -17.89
CA TRP A 74 13.65 -5.96 -16.52
C TRP A 74 14.88 -6.19 -15.60
N PRO A 75 14.90 -5.62 -14.38
CA PRO A 75 13.94 -4.68 -13.81
C PRO A 75 14.09 -3.26 -14.39
N GLY A 76 12.96 -2.53 -14.50
CA GLY A 76 12.99 -1.16 -15.00
C GLY A 76 13.38 -0.15 -13.92
N LEU A 77 13.99 0.98 -14.32
CA LEU A 77 14.34 2.08 -13.43
C LEU A 77 13.37 3.25 -13.56
N ALA A 78 12.90 3.78 -12.43
CA ALA A 78 12.03 4.96 -12.39
C ALA A 78 12.74 6.21 -12.92
N SER A 79 14.05 6.34 -12.66
CA SER A 79 14.89 7.42 -13.13
C SER A 79 15.01 7.50 -14.65
N LYS A 80 14.68 6.42 -15.38
CA LYS A 80 14.72 6.36 -16.85
C LYS A 80 13.35 6.55 -17.52
N MET A 81 12.28 6.69 -16.75
CA MET A 81 10.94 6.87 -17.30
C MET A 81 10.70 8.28 -17.82
N GLN A 82 9.91 8.38 -18.90
CA GLN A 82 9.45 9.66 -19.48
C GLN A 82 7.94 9.59 -19.78
N PRO A 83 7.14 10.51 -19.15
CA PRO A 83 7.56 11.42 -18.08
C PRO A 83 8.01 10.68 -16.82
N PRO A 84 8.81 11.30 -15.95
CA PRO A 84 9.16 10.69 -14.67
C PRO A 84 7.89 10.49 -13.83
N PRO A 85 7.73 9.35 -13.14
CA PRO A 85 6.61 9.14 -12.24
C PRO A 85 6.74 10.02 -10.98
N ASP A 86 5.60 10.48 -10.44
CA ASP A 86 5.52 11.16 -9.15
C ASP A 86 5.32 10.12 -8.04
N HIS A 87 6.27 10.05 -7.11
CA HIS A 87 6.18 9.18 -5.93
C HIS A 87 5.88 9.97 -4.65
N GLY A 88 5.61 11.26 -4.76
CA GLY A 88 5.32 12.12 -3.61
C GLY A 88 6.56 12.80 -3.03
N GLU A 89 7.70 12.84 -3.75
CA GLU A 89 8.95 13.45 -3.29
C GLU A 89 8.78 14.92 -2.89
N ARG A 90 7.83 15.61 -3.51
CA ARG A 90 7.53 17.01 -3.22
C ARG A 90 6.11 17.22 -2.72
N SER A 91 5.17 16.37 -3.11
CA SER A 91 3.74 16.56 -2.91
C SER A 91 3.19 15.90 -1.64
N TYR A 92 3.83 14.85 -1.13
CA TYR A 92 3.34 14.18 0.08
C TYR A 92 3.75 14.95 1.34
N VAL A 93 2.77 15.33 2.17
CA VAL A 93 2.98 15.98 3.47
C VAL A 93 2.51 15.03 4.56
N GLY A 94 3.43 14.64 5.44
CA GLY A 94 3.13 13.77 6.58
C GLY A 94 2.40 14.49 7.71
N SER A 95 1.67 13.72 8.51
CA SER A 95 0.94 14.19 9.70
C SER A 95 1.25 13.39 10.96
N GLY A 96 2.23 12.49 10.89
CA GLY A 96 2.69 11.73 12.05
C GLY A 96 1.89 10.45 12.35
N ARG A 97 1.08 9.96 11.41
CA ARG A 97 0.22 8.77 11.59
C ARG A 97 0.96 7.46 11.84
N LEU A 98 2.23 7.39 11.48
CA LEU A 98 3.09 6.22 11.67
C LEU A 98 4.29 6.51 12.61
N ALA A 99 4.16 7.51 13.46
CA ALA A 99 5.24 7.90 14.38
C ALA A 99 5.74 6.69 15.20
N GLY A 100 7.07 6.43 15.13
CA GLY A 100 7.72 5.33 15.83
C GLY A 100 7.47 3.93 15.28
N ARG A 101 6.74 3.77 14.16
CA ARG A 101 6.55 2.48 13.48
C ARG A 101 7.79 2.08 12.69
N ARG A 102 7.94 0.79 12.45
CA ARG A 102 9.06 0.15 11.75
C ARG A 102 8.50 -0.67 10.60
N ALA A 103 8.86 -0.32 9.38
CA ALA A 103 8.28 -0.89 8.18
C ALA A 103 9.32 -1.59 7.30
N LEU A 104 8.98 -2.76 6.76
CA LEU A 104 9.66 -3.40 5.64
C LEU A 104 8.77 -3.31 4.40
N ILE A 105 9.33 -2.80 3.30
CA ILE A 105 8.64 -2.65 2.01
C ILE A 105 9.45 -3.35 0.93
N THR A 106 8.86 -4.33 0.24
CA THR A 106 9.51 -4.99 -0.90
C THR A 106 9.23 -4.23 -2.20
N GLY A 107 10.23 -4.14 -3.11
CA GLY A 107 10.16 -3.27 -4.27
C GLY A 107 10.00 -1.81 -3.87
N GLY A 108 10.76 -1.38 -2.84
CA GLY A 108 10.65 -0.05 -2.26
C GLY A 108 11.47 1.02 -2.98
N ASP A 109 12.23 0.66 -3.99
CA ASP A 109 13.09 1.52 -4.81
C ASP A 109 12.33 2.35 -5.84
N SER A 110 11.21 1.83 -6.33
CA SER A 110 10.46 2.42 -7.45
C SER A 110 8.94 2.28 -7.30
N GLY A 111 8.20 2.93 -8.18
CA GLY A 111 6.76 2.81 -8.31
C GLY A 111 5.99 3.00 -7.01
N ILE A 112 5.00 2.15 -6.76
CA ILE A 112 4.11 2.21 -5.60
C ILE A 112 4.88 1.97 -4.30
N GLY A 113 5.88 1.07 -4.31
CA GLY A 113 6.71 0.79 -3.14
C GLY A 113 7.54 1.99 -2.71
N ARG A 114 8.15 2.71 -3.65
CA ARG A 114 8.86 3.98 -3.40
C ARG A 114 7.93 5.03 -2.81
N ALA A 115 6.73 5.19 -3.37
CA ALA A 115 5.75 6.14 -2.86
C ALA A 115 5.29 5.80 -1.43
N ALA A 116 5.08 4.52 -1.13
CA ALA A 116 4.77 4.07 0.22
C ALA A 116 5.95 4.32 1.19
N ALA A 117 7.20 4.06 0.76
CA ALA A 117 8.39 4.28 1.58
C ALA A 117 8.58 5.76 1.95
N ILE A 118 8.45 6.66 0.97
CA ILE A 118 8.52 8.12 1.18
C ILE A 118 7.41 8.58 2.12
N ALA A 119 6.17 8.14 1.88
CA ALA A 119 5.02 8.50 2.70
C ALA A 119 5.20 7.99 4.15
N TYR A 120 5.63 6.75 4.35
CA TYR A 120 5.86 6.17 5.67
C TYR A 120 6.93 6.94 6.45
N ALA A 121 8.03 7.29 5.82
CA ALA A 121 9.07 8.09 6.44
C ALA A 121 8.54 9.47 6.87
N ARG A 122 7.79 10.16 6.03
CA ARG A 122 7.17 11.45 6.34
C ARG A 122 6.07 11.36 7.40
N GLU A 123 5.43 10.21 7.53
CA GLU A 123 4.49 9.92 8.63
C GLU A 123 5.19 9.47 9.93
N GLY A 124 6.53 9.43 9.94
CA GLY A 124 7.33 9.17 11.15
C GLY A 124 7.76 7.73 11.36
N ALA A 125 7.66 6.85 10.34
CA ALA A 125 8.16 5.48 10.42
C ALA A 125 9.63 5.38 10.02
N ASP A 126 10.36 4.43 10.63
CA ASP A 126 11.65 3.95 10.12
C ASP A 126 11.39 2.88 9.06
N VAL A 127 12.14 2.90 7.95
CA VAL A 127 11.82 2.09 6.77
C VAL A 127 13.02 1.29 6.30
N ALA A 128 12.82 -0.02 6.13
CA ALA A 128 13.69 -0.88 5.35
C ALA A 128 13.04 -1.16 3.98
N ILE A 129 13.82 -1.08 2.91
CA ILE A 129 13.38 -1.42 1.56
C ILE A 129 14.17 -2.61 1.01
N ASN A 130 13.48 -3.44 0.24
CA ASN A 130 14.11 -4.46 -0.60
C ASN A 130 13.93 -4.10 -2.07
N TYR A 131 14.91 -4.44 -2.90
CA TYR A 131 14.98 -4.19 -4.33
C TYR A 131 15.95 -5.18 -4.99
N LEU A 132 15.95 -5.32 -6.30
CA LEU A 132 16.94 -6.11 -7.02
C LEU A 132 18.25 -5.31 -7.18
N PRO A 133 19.44 -5.94 -7.13
CA PRO A 133 20.73 -5.23 -7.23
C PRO A 133 20.86 -4.30 -8.43
N ALA A 134 20.16 -4.59 -9.53
CA ALA A 134 20.16 -3.73 -10.73
C ALA A 134 19.44 -2.38 -10.53
N GLU A 135 18.63 -2.25 -9.47
CA GLU A 135 17.85 -1.06 -9.12
C GLU A 135 18.54 -0.18 -8.06
N GLU A 136 19.80 -0.45 -7.76
CA GLU A 136 20.60 0.21 -6.71
C GLU A 136 20.58 1.76 -6.82
N SER A 137 20.57 2.33 -8.04
CA SER A 137 20.53 3.77 -8.23
C SER A 137 19.25 4.40 -7.67
N ASP A 138 18.10 3.79 -7.98
CA ASP A 138 16.80 4.27 -7.53
C ASP A 138 16.64 4.03 -6.02
N ALA A 139 17.13 2.89 -5.50
CA ALA A 139 17.10 2.58 -4.07
C ALA A 139 17.90 3.60 -3.22
N ARG A 140 19.06 4.06 -3.69
CA ARG A 140 19.86 5.10 -2.99
C ARG A 140 19.11 6.42 -2.89
N GLU A 141 18.37 6.82 -3.92
CA GLU A 141 17.53 8.01 -3.86
C GLU A 141 16.45 7.89 -2.80
N VAL A 142 15.80 6.71 -2.69
CA VAL A 142 14.78 6.48 -1.66
C VAL A 142 15.37 6.53 -0.27
N VAL A 143 16.54 5.93 -0.04
CA VAL A 143 17.26 6.01 1.24
C VAL A 143 17.50 7.47 1.62
N ALA A 144 18.04 8.27 0.71
CA ALA A 144 18.29 9.69 0.95
C ALA A 144 17.01 10.47 1.32
N LEU A 145 15.88 10.16 0.67
CA LEU A 145 14.58 10.79 0.95
C LEU A 145 14.03 10.40 2.33
N ILE A 146 14.22 9.14 2.75
CA ILE A 146 13.83 8.69 4.09
C ILE A 146 14.68 9.38 5.17
N GLU A 147 15.99 9.46 4.95
CA GLU A 147 16.93 10.15 5.86
C GLU A 147 16.65 11.65 5.95
N GLN A 148 16.30 12.30 4.83
CA GLN A 148 15.87 13.70 4.80
C GLN A 148 14.58 13.95 5.59
N ALA A 149 13.72 12.95 5.71
CA ALA A 149 12.55 13.00 6.60
C ALA A 149 12.90 12.75 8.07
N GLY A 150 14.19 12.63 8.42
CA GLY A 150 14.68 12.40 9.77
C GLY A 150 14.42 10.97 10.28
N ARG A 151 14.27 10.00 9.37
CA ARG A 151 13.99 8.61 9.72
C ARG A 151 15.15 7.69 9.37
N LYS A 152 15.20 6.52 10.02
CA LYS A 152 16.18 5.49 9.66
C LYS A 152 15.79 4.83 8.35
N ALA A 153 16.77 4.63 7.48
CA ALA A 153 16.64 3.95 6.21
C ALA A 153 17.59 2.76 6.11
N PHE A 154 17.09 1.62 5.65
CA PHE A 154 17.92 0.45 5.36
C PHE A 154 17.56 -0.10 3.98
N ALA A 155 18.58 -0.25 3.13
CA ALA A 155 18.45 -0.82 1.79
C ALA A 155 19.01 -2.23 1.77
N ILE A 156 18.20 -3.22 1.39
CA ILE A 156 18.57 -4.64 1.42
C ILE A 156 18.34 -5.23 0.03
N PRO A 157 19.38 -5.27 -0.83
CA PRO A 157 19.27 -5.85 -2.16
C PRO A 157 19.13 -7.37 -2.12
N GLY A 158 18.33 -7.93 -3.03
CA GLY A 158 18.23 -9.35 -3.25
C GLY A 158 16.96 -9.81 -3.94
N ASP A 159 16.98 -11.05 -4.40
CA ASP A 159 15.93 -11.65 -5.21
C ASP A 159 14.93 -12.42 -4.32
N LEU A 160 13.69 -12.01 -4.36
CA LEU A 160 12.59 -12.61 -3.58
C LEU A 160 12.17 -14.00 -4.08
N ARG A 161 12.68 -14.45 -5.20
CA ARG A 161 12.45 -15.83 -5.68
C ARG A 161 13.18 -16.89 -4.87
N ASP A 162 14.05 -16.50 -3.94
CA ASP A 162 14.75 -17.35 -3.00
C ASP A 162 14.09 -17.27 -1.60
N GLU A 163 13.53 -18.41 -1.13
CA GLU A 163 12.90 -18.50 0.20
C GLU A 163 13.87 -18.16 1.33
N ARG A 164 15.13 -18.62 1.23
CA ARG A 164 16.14 -18.34 2.24
C ARG A 164 16.41 -16.85 2.33
N PHE A 165 16.54 -16.18 1.18
CA PHE A 165 16.71 -14.73 1.15
C PHE A 165 15.50 -14.03 1.76
N CYS A 166 14.27 -14.42 1.45
CA CYS A 166 13.06 -13.82 2.04
C CYS A 166 13.08 -13.90 3.58
N THR A 167 13.50 -15.03 4.13
CA THR A 167 13.63 -15.21 5.58
C THR A 167 14.70 -14.26 6.16
N GLN A 168 15.90 -14.24 5.55
CA GLN A 168 17.01 -13.37 5.96
C GLN A 168 16.68 -11.89 5.83
N LEU A 169 15.93 -11.50 4.80
CA LEU A 169 15.46 -10.12 4.59
C LEU A 169 14.63 -9.63 5.78
N VAL A 170 13.66 -10.43 6.21
CA VAL A 170 12.82 -10.09 7.37
C VAL A 170 13.63 -10.04 8.65
N GLU A 171 14.53 -10.98 8.86
CA GLU A 171 15.41 -11.04 10.05
C GLU A 171 16.31 -9.81 10.12
N ARG A 172 16.95 -9.48 9.02
CA ARG A 172 17.83 -8.31 8.92
C ARG A 172 17.04 -7.02 9.11
N ALA A 173 15.92 -6.85 8.43
CA ALA A 173 15.09 -5.65 8.57
C ALA A 173 14.62 -5.46 10.03
N ALA A 174 14.15 -6.53 10.68
CA ALA A 174 13.73 -6.46 12.08
C ALA A 174 14.88 -6.14 13.03
N ALA A 175 16.09 -6.65 12.79
CA ALA A 175 17.27 -6.37 13.60
C ALA A 175 17.71 -4.92 13.45
N GLU A 176 17.84 -4.41 12.22
CA GLU A 176 18.31 -3.05 11.91
C GLU A 176 17.31 -1.99 12.40
N LEU A 177 16.01 -2.26 12.26
CA LEU A 177 14.95 -1.36 12.73
C LEU A 177 14.68 -1.45 14.25
N GLY A 178 15.15 -2.51 14.91
CA GLY A 178 14.84 -2.81 16.30
C GLY A 178 13.42 -3.39 16.49
N GLY A 179 12.86 -4.03 15.48
CA GLY A 179 11.55 -4.69 15.45
C GLY A 179 10.83 -4.50 14.11
N LEU A 180 9.61 -5.05 13.98
CA LEU A 180 8.82 -4.96 12.75
C LEU A 180 7.33 -4.77 13.08
N ASP A 181 6.77 -3.64 12.67
CA ASP A 181 5.36 -3.29 12.90
C ASP A 181 4.53 -3.35 11.62
N ILE A 182 5.18 -3.14 10.46
CA ILE A 182 4.50 -3.08 9.17
C ILE A 182 5.30 -3.89 8.15
N LEU A 183 4.61 -4.80 7.45
CA LEU A 183 5.15 -5.50 6.27
C LEU A 183 4.31 -5.10 5.05
N VAL A 184 4.97 -4.54 4.02
CA VAL A 184 4.34 -4.27 2.72
C VAL A 184 4.93 -5.21 1.67
N ASN A 185 4.14 -6.19 1.26
CA ASN A 185 4.46 -7.08 0.15
C ASN A 185 4.02 -6.40 -1.15
N ASN A 186 4.95 -5.66 -1.78
CA ASN A 186 4.66 -4.85 -2.96
C ASN A 186 5.43 -5.29 -4.21
N ALA A 187 6.64 -5.80 -4.08
CA ALA A 187 7.42 -6.28 -5.22
C ALA A 187 6.62 -7.21 -6.12
N ALA A 188 6.72 -7.01 -7.43
CA ALA A 188 6.01 -7.82 -8.40
C ALA A 188 6.79 -7.95 -9.71
N MET A 189 6.57 -9.07 -10.39
CA MET A 189 6.96 -9.31 -11.77
C MET A 189 5.68 -9.38 -12.62
N GLN A 190 5.69 -8.65 -13.73
CA GLN A 190 4.62 -8.64 -14.73
C GLN A 190 5.26 -8.72 -16.11
N ARG A 191 4.85 -9.67 -16.92
CA ARG A 191 5.31 -9.78 -18.31
C ARG A 191 4.12 -10.10 -19.21
N ALA A 192 3.84 -9.18 -20.10
CA ALA A 192 2.76 -9.33 -21.07
C ALA A 192 3.13 -10.37 -22.14
N GLN A 193 2.20 -11.26 -22.46
CA GLN A 193 2.31 -12.25 -23.54
C GLN A 193 0.99 -12.31 -24.32
N ALA A 194 1.08 -12.42 -25.64
CA ALA A 194 -0.11 -12.44 -26.49
C ALA A 194 -0.92 -13.75 -26.33
N SER A 195 -0.27 -14.84 -25.96
CA SER A 195 -0.87 -16.17 -25.87
C SER A 195 -0.29 -16.95 -24.68
N ILE A 196 -1.08 -17.85 -24.12
CA ILE A 196 -0.58 -18.83 -23.13
C ILE A 196 0.56 -19.68 -23.71
N LEU A 197 0.57 -19.89 -25.02
CA LEU A 197 1.63 -20.67 -25.70
C LEU A 197 3.00 -19.96 -25.69
N ASP A 198 3.02 -18.65 -25.46
CA ASP A 198 4.23 -17.84 -25.36
C ASP A 198 4.74 -17.75 -23.93
N ILE A 199 3.95 -18.14 -22.93
CA ILE A 199 4.36 -18.16 -21.52
C ILE A 199 5.19 -19.41 -21.28
N THR A 200 6.49 -19.23 -21.07
CA THR A 200 7.37 -20.36 -20.72
C THR A 200 7.17 -20.78 -19.26
N THR A 201 7.55 -22.02 -18.93
CA THR A 201 7.53 -22.52 -17.55
C THR A 201 8.39 -21.64 -16.64
N GLU A 202 9.52 -21.16 -17.13
CA GLU A 202 10.45 -20.29 -16.39
C GLU A 202 9.82 -18.92 -16.10
N GLN A 203 9.11 -18.33 -17.06
CA GLN A 203 8.36 -17.08 -16.84
C GLN A 203 7.27 -17.30 -15.79
N PHE A 204 6.47 -18.34 -15.95
CA PHE A 204 5.37 -18.66 -15.02
C PHE A 204 5.92 -18.89 -13.60
N ASP A 205 6.97 -19.71 -13.45
CA ASP A 205 7.62 -19.98 -12.16
C ASP A 205 8.18 -18.68 -11.53
N ALA A 206 8.85 -17.83 -12.31
CA ALA A 206 9.39 -16.57 -11.83
C ALA A 206 8.27 -15.62 -11.36
N THR A 207 7.15 -15.52 -12.11
CA THR A 207 5.98 -14.72 -11.73
C THR A 207 5.36 -15.24 -10.43
N MET A 208 5.15 -16.55 -10.33
CA MET A 208 4.59 -17.19 -9.12
C MET A 208 5.50 -16.99 -7.90
N LYS A 209 6.81 -17.18 -8.06
CA LYS A 209 7.77 -17.00 -6.96
C LYS A 209 7.85 -15.56 -6.49
N THR A 210 7.92 -14.60 -7.42
CA THR A 210 8.04 -13.19 -7.06
C THR A 210 6.76 -12.66 -6.41
N ASN A 211 5.60 -12.97 -6.99
CA ASN A 211 4.36 -12.32 -6.58
C ASN A 211 3.65 -13.04 -5.44
N LEU A 212 3.69 -14.39 -5.41
CA LEU A 212 2.89 -15.16 -4.48
C LEU A 212 3.76 -15.87 -3.42
N TYR A 213 4.76 -16.61 -3.84
CA TYR A 213 5.58 -17.37 -2.88
C TYR A 213 6.37 -16.44 -1.97
N ALA A 214 6.95 -15.36 -2.51
CA ALA A 214 7.64 -14.35 -1.71
C ALA A 214 6.72 -13.76 -0.64
N THR A 215 5.48 -13.40 -1.01
CA THR A 215 4.48 -12.89 -0.05
C THR A 215 4.21 -13.89 1.08
N PHE A 216 4.11 -15.18 0.74
CA PHE A 216 3.96 -16.24 1.74
C PHE A 216 5.21 -16.37 2.63
N TRP A 217 6.40 -16.46 2.07
CA TRP A 217 7.65 -16.62 2.82
C TRP A 217 7.93 -15.43 3.74
N LEU A 218 7.77 -14.21 3.22
CA LEU A 218 7.95 -12.98 3.99
C LEU A 218 6.95 -12.87 5.14
N SER A 219 5.67 -13.14 4.87
CA SER A 219 4.64 -13.11 5.91
C SER A 219 4.92 -14.15 6.99
N LYS A 220 5.27 -15.40 6.60
CA LYS A 220 5.64 -16.47 7.53
C LYS A 220 6.82 -16.09 8.42
N ALA A 221 7.85 -15.45 7.87
CA ALA A 221 9.02 -15.00 8.61
C ALA A 221 8.73 -13.79 9.51
N ALA A 222 7.86 -12.87 9.07
CA ALA A 222 7.53 -11.64 9.78
C ALA A 222 6.61 -11.87 10.99
N ILE A 223 5.59 -12.71 10.84
CA ILE A 223 4.55 -12.92 11.85
C ILE A 223 5.09 -13.21 13.26
N PRO A 224 6.11 -14.06 13.48
CA PRO A 224 6.66 -14.30 14.83
C PRO A 224 7.30 -13.06 15.47
N ARG A 225 7.66 -12.05 14.67
CA ARG A 225 8.37 -10.82 15.08
C ARG A 225 7.45 -9.62 15.22
N MET A 226 6.18 -9.77 14.79
CA MET A 226 5.21 -8.68 14.77
C MET A 226 4.38 -8.66 16.05
N PRO A 227 4.29 -7.51 16.76
CA PRO A 227 3.46 -7.35 17.95
C PRO A 227 1.97 -7.20 17.59
N ALA A 228 1.10 -7.27 18.60
CA ALA A 228 -0.28 -6.83 18.45
C ALA A 228 -0.33 -5.34 18.02
N GLY A 229 -1.23 -5.00 17.11
CA GLY A 229 -1.31 -3.68 16.46
C GLY A 229 -0.47 -3.56 15.18
N ALA A 230 0.28 -4.59 14.80
CA ALA A 230 1.01 -4.64 13.54
C ALA A 230 0.08 -4.80 12.33
N ALA A 231 0.62 -4.50 11.12
CA ALA A 231 -0.14 -4.60 9.88
C ALA A 231 0.68 -5.25 8.76
N ILE A 232 0.03 -6.12 7.98
CA ILE A 232 0.53 -6.67 6.72
C ILE A 232 -0.33 -6.09 5.59
N ILE A 233 0.31 -5.55 4.57
CA ILE A 233 -0.36 -4.97 3.40
C ILE A 233 0.18 -5.64 2.16
N ASN A 234 -0.70 -6.29 1.40
CA ASN A 234 -0.37 -6.96 0.16
C ASN A 234 -0.79 -6.12 -1.04
N THR A 235 0.08 -5.94 -2.01
CA THR A 235 -0.25 -5.26 -3.26
C THR A 235 -0.84 -6.28 -4.25
N ALA A 236 -2.18 -6.36 -4.27
CA ALA A 236 -2.95 -7.09 -5.26
C ALA A 236 -2.98 -6.34 -6.61
N SER A 237 -4.08 -6.34 -7.33
CA SER A 237 -4.35 -5.54 -8.53
C SER A 237 -5.82 -5.66 -8.90
N ILE A 238 -6.34 -4.69 -9.66
CA ILE A 238 -7.66 -4.80 -10.32
C ILE A 238 -7.75 -6.03 -11.23
N VAL A 239 -6.64 -6.46 -11.81
CA VAL A 239 -6.61 -7.66 -12.68
C VAL A 239 -6.93 -8.97 -11.93
N ALA A 240 -7.04 -8.93 -10.60
CA ALA A 240 -7.52 -10.07 -9.81
C ALA A 240 -9.00 -10.39 -10.08
N SER A 241 -9.80 -9.40 -10.44
CA SER A 241 -11.23 -9.51 -10.76
C SER A 241 -11.54 -9.31 -12.24
N ASP A 242 -10.73 -8.53 -12.96
CA ASP A 242 -10.86 -8.25 -14.38
C ASP A 242 -9.52 -8.51 -15.11
N PRO A 243 -9.19 -9.79 -15.38
CA PRO A 243 -7.89 -10.19 -15.93
C PRO A 243 -7.79 -9.89 -17.43
N PRO A 244 -6.84 -9.03 -17.86
CA PRO A 244 -6.56 -8.84 -19.28
C PRO A 244 -5.92 -10.11 -19.87
N ALA A 245 -6.28 -10.44 -21.10
CA ALA A 245 -5.80 -11.65 -21.78
C ALA A 245 -4.26 -11.74 -21.83
N ALA A 246 -3.57 -10.61 -21.96
CA ALA A 246 -2.11 -10.56 -22.07
C ALA A 246 -1.37 -10.74 -20.72
N LEU A 247 -2.05 -10.78 -19.58
CA LEU A 247 -1.46 -10.84 -18.24
C LEU A 247 -1.87 -12.09 -17.45
N LEU A 248 -2.00 -13.23 -18.09
CA LEU A 248 -2.59 -14.45 -17.54
C LEU A 248 -1.90 -14.94 -16.25
N ASP A 249 -0.56 -15.09 -16.26
CA ASP A 249 0.21 -15.56 -15.12
C ASP A 249 0.21 -14.52 -13.99
N TYR A 250 0.37 -13.25 -14.32
CA TYR A 250 0.30 -12.15 -13.37
C TYR A 250 -1.07 -12.06 -12.68
N ALA A 251 -2.16 -12.06 -13.45
CA ALA A 251 -3.52 -11.99 -12.93
C ALA A 251 -3.83 -13.16 -11.99
N ALA A 252 -3.38 -14.38 -12.34
CA ALA A 252 -3.53 -15.54 -11.47
C ALA A 252 -2.88 -15.34 -10.10
N THR A 253 -1.65 -14.75 -10.06
CA THR A 253 -1.00 -14.43 -8.78
C THR A 253 -1.76 -13.37 -7.98
N LYS A 254 -2.34 -12.37 -8.65
CA LYS A 254 -3.07 -11.28 -7.96
C LYS A 254 -4.41 -11.74 -7.40
N GLY A 255 -5.12 -12.64 -8.10
CA GLY A 255 -6.29 -13.34 -7.57
C GLY A 255 -5.96 -14.20 -6.34
N ALA A 256 -4.85 -14.93 -6.40
CA ALA A 256 -4.36 -15.71 -5.26
C ALA A 256 -4.03 -14.83 -4.04
N LEU A 257 -3.43 -13.65 -4.24
CA LEU A 257 -3.13 -12.71 -3.16
C LEU A 257 -4.38 -12.16 -2.47
N VAL A 258 -5.46 -11.92 -3.19
CA VAL A 258 -6.76 -11.52 -2.63
C VAL A 258 -7.27 -12.59 -1.65
N THR A 259 -7.27 -13.85 -2.07
CA THR A 259 -7.71 -14.97 -1.23
C THR A 259 -6.76 -15.19 -0.05
N PHE A 260 -5.45 -15.13 -0.29
CA PHE A 260 -4.43 -15.25 0.75
C PHE A 260 -4.61 -14.17 1.83
N THR A 261 -4.84 -12.92 1.45
CA THR A 261 -5.07 -11.79 2.36
C THR A 261 -6.26 -12.06 3.29
N LYS A 262 -7.40 -12.47 2.71
CA LYS A 262 -8.63 -12.77 3.46
C LYS A 262 -8.45 -13.93 4.44
N GLY A 263 -7.74 -14.97 4.02
CA GLY A 263 -7.44 -16.14 4.85
C GLY A 263 -6.48 -15.80 6.00
N LEU A 264 -5.38 -15.12 5.69
CA LEU A 264 -4.37 -14.74 6.67
C LEU A 264 -4.92 -13.77 7.72
N ALA A 265 -5.78 -12.83 7.31
CA ALA A 265 -6.45 -11.91 8.23
C ALA A 265 -7.26 -12.65 9.32
N LYS A 266 -7.97 -13.72 8.94
CA LYS A 266 -8.73 -14.56 9.90
C LYS A 266 -7.80 -15.29 10.87
N GLN A 267 -6.66 -15.81 10.38
CA GLN A 267 -5.69 -16.51 11.21
C GLN A 267 -5.02 -15.59 12.25
N LEU A 268 -4.82 -14.31 11.91
CA LEU A 268 -4.07 -13.37 12.73
C LEU A 268 -4.94 -12.46 13.61
N ALA A 269 -6.26 -12.56 13.50
CA ALA A 269 -7.21 -11.74 14.25
C ALA A 269 -6.99 -11.80 15.76
N GLU A 270 -6.85 -13.01 16.32
CA GLU A 270 -6.62 -13.22 17.76
C GLU A 270 -5.25 -12.70 18.22
N ARG A 271 -4.30 -12.56 17.31
CA ARG A 271 -2.98 -11.95 17.58
C ARG A 271 -3.02 -10.42 17.50
N GLY A 272 -4.13 -9.83 17.11
CA GLY A 272 -4.25 -8.38 16.90
C GLY A 272 -3.42 -7.86 15.73
N ILE A 273 -3.08 -8.69 14.74
CA ILE A 273 -2.36 -8.31 13.53
C ILE A 273 -3.36 -8.18 12.38
N ARG A 274 -3.40 -7.02 11.75
CA ARG A 274 -4.29 -6.75 10.61
C ARG A 274 -3.63 -7.12 9.30
N VAL A 275 -4.42 -7.66 8.37
CA VAL A 275 -3.94 -8.00 7.02
C VAL A 275 -4.93 -7.46 6.01
N ASN A 276 -4.48 -6.60 5.10
CA ASN A 276 -5.31 -6.04 4.04
C ASN A 276 -4.57 -6.08 2.70
N ALA A 277 -5.29 -5.88 1.63
CA ALA A 277 -4.70 -5.70 0.31
C ALA A 277 -5.08 -4.35 -0.29
N VAL A 278 -4.18 -3.82 -1.11
CA VAL A 278 -4.42 -2.71 -2.02
C VAL A 278 -4.45 -3.28 -3.43
N ALA A 279 -5.45 -2.92 -4.21
CA ALA A 279 -5.63 -3.33 -5.60
C ALA A 279 -5.52 -2.12 -6.55
N PRO A 280 -4.30 -1.80 -7.01
CA PRO A 280 -4.10 -0.73 -7.97
C PRO A 280 -4.72 -1.06 -9.34
N GLY A 281 -5.20 -0.03 -10.03
CA GLY A 281 -5.45 -0.05 -11.47
C GLY A 281 -4.19 0.27 -12.29
N PRO A 282 -4.32 0.95 -13.42
CA PRO A 282 -3.17 1.36 -14.24
C PRO A 282 -2.39 2.49 -13.56
N TYR A 283 -1.21 2.18 -13.01
CA TYR A 283 -0.29 3.14 -12.41
C TYR A 283 0.98 3.29 -13.25
N TRP A 284 1.45 4.52 -13.43
CA TRP A 284 2.66 4.85 -14.20
C TRP A 284 3.91 4.52 -13.38
N THR A 285 4.47 3.34 -13.61
CA THR A 285 5.60 2.76 -12.88
C THR A 285 6.58 2.08 -13.83
N PRO A 286 7.85 1.83 -13.44
CA PRO A 286 8.82 1.11 -14.26
C PRO A 286 8.37 -0.29 -14.68
N LEU A 287 7.44 -0.89 -13.96
CA LEU A 287 6.87 -2.19 -14.29
C LEU A 287 6.29 -2.20 -15.71
N GLN A 288 5.72 -1.07 -16.18
CA GLN A 288 5.06 -0.99 -17.48
C GLN A 288 6.04 -1.06 -18.65
N PRO A 289 7.08 -0.20 -18.76
CA PRO A 289 8.04 -0.27 -19.86
C PRO A 289 9.02 -1.44 -19.76
N SER A 290 9.11 -2.15 -18.64
CA SER A 290 10.02 -3.29 -18.46
C SER A 290 9.37 -4.66 -18.73
N GLY A 291 8.37 -4.69 -19.60
CA GLY A 291 7.67 -5.90 -20.03
C GLY A 291 6.25 -6.07 -19.46
N GLY A 292 5.80 -5.16 -18.62
CA GLY A 292 4.47 -5.20 -18.03
C GLY A 292 3.35 -4.85 -19.00
N GLN A 293 3.69 -4.24 -20.14
CA GLN A 293 2.78 -3.96 -21.25
C GLN A 293 3.41 -4.41 -22.57
N MET A 294 2.55 -4.72 -23.55
CA MET A 294 3.01 -4.85 -24.92
C MET A 294 3.56 -3.49 -25.38
N PRO A 295 4.74 -3.44 -26.01
CA PRO A 295 5.43 -2.16 -26.33
C PRO A 295 4.56 -1.17 -27.13
N GLU A 296 3.73 -1.67 -28.04
CA GLU A 296 2.82 -0.88 -28.88
C GLU A 296 1.65 -0.27 -28.09
N GLN A 297 1.29 -0.83 -26.93
CA GLN A 297 0.21 -0.35 -26.09
C GLN A 297 0.68 0.70 -25.07
N LEU A 298 1.97 0.72 -24.76
CA LEU A 298 2.52 1.62 -23.72
C LEU A 298 2.24 3.10 -23.99
N PRO A 299 2.31 3.63 -25.25
CA PRO A 299 1.97 5.03 -25.50
C PRO A 299 0.54 5.43 -25.11
N GLN A 300 -0.39 4.49 -25.10
CA GLN A 300 -1.78 4.73 -24.72
C GLN A 300 -2.11 4.23 -23.31
N PHE A 301 -1.10 3.86 -22.51
CA PHE A 301 -1.31 3.30 -21.18
C PHE A 301 -2.17 4.21 -20.29
N GLY A 302 -3.28 3.67 -19.79
CA GLY A 302 -4.22 4.38 -18.92
C GLY A 302 -5.23 5.26 -19.66
N SER A 303 -5.23 5.31 -21.01
CA SER A 303 -6.22 6.06 -21.80
C SER A 303 -7.66 5.57 -21.57
N ASP A 304 -7.83 4.27 -21.32
CA ASP A 304 -9.13 3.64 -21.11
C ASP A 304 -9.71 3.91 -19.71
N SER A 305 -8.90 4.45 -18.81
CA SER A 305 -9.42 4.95 -17.53
C SER A 305 -10.39 6.11 -17.79
N PRO A 306 -11.59 6.19 -17.17
CA PRO A 306 -12.46 7.36 -17.26
C PRO A 306 -11.81 8.68 -16.82
N LEU A 307 -10.76 8.65 -16.02
CA LEU A 307 -9.93 9.84 -15.78
C LEU A 307 -9.06 10.18 -16.99
N GLY A 308 -8.94 9.29 -17.99
CA GLY A 308 -8.18 9.47 -19.22
C GLY A 308 -6.67 9.52 -19.01
N ARG A 309 -6.17 8.93 -17.92
CA ARG A 309 -4.75 8.85 -17.58
C ARG A 309 -4.47 7.71 -16.60
N PRO A 310 -3.23 7.23 -16.52
CA PRO A 310 -2.82 6.36 -15.40
C PRO A 310 -2.75 7.15 -14.09
N GLY A 311 -2.87 6.46 -12.97
CA GLY A 311 -2.53 7.00 -11.65
C GLY A 311 -1.02 7.18 -11.50
N GLN A 312 -0.63 8.11 -10.64
CA GLN A 312 0.76 8.27 -10.20
C GLN A 312 0.96 7.56 -8.86
N PRO A 313 2.12 6.97 -8.60
CA PRO A 313 2.42 6.31 -7.33
C PRO A 313 2.07 7.13 -6.09
N ALA A 314 2.26 8.45 -6.13
CA ALA A 314 1.89 9.37 -5.04
C ALA A 314 0.39 9.34 -4.70
N GLU A 315 -0.49 9.09 -5.69
CA GLU A 315 -1.94 9.13 -5.49
C GLU A 315 -2.47 7.94 -4.67
N ILE A 316 -1.70 6.85 -4.57
CA ILE A 316 -2.09 5.66 -3.79
C ILE A 316 -1.37 5.57 -2.45
N ALA A 317 -0.31 6.35 -2.23
CA ALA A 317 0.52 6.28 -1.02
C ALA A 317 -0.29 6.47 0.28
N SER A 318 -1.25 7.40 0.29
CA SER A 318 -2.13 7.66 1.45
C SER A 318 -2.95 6.45 1.86
N LEU A 319 -3.32 5.57 0.92
CA LEU A 319 -4.05 4.34 1.22
C LEU A 319 -3.16 3.34 1.97
N PHE A 320 -1.89 3.20 1.57
CA PHE A 320 -0.93 2.38 2.32
C PHE A 320 -0.71 2.93 3.73
N VAL A 321 -0.61 4.25 3.89
CA VAL A 321 -0.49 4.89 5.22
C VAL A 321 -1.72 4.62 6.07
N LEU A 322 -2.93 4.81 5.53
CA LEU A 322 -4.17 4.51 6.26
C LEU A 322 -4.19 3.09 6.77
N LEU A 323 -3.91 2.11 5.91
CA LEU A 323 -3.95 0.69 6.26
C LEU A 323 -2.87 0.29 7.27
N ALA A 324 -1.74 0.98 7.30
CA ALA A 324 -0.68 0.79 8.28
C ALA A 324 -0.97 1.48 9.62
N SER A 325 -1.80 2.53 9.63
CA SER A 325 -2.05 3.37 10.81
C SER A 325 -3.09 2.77 11.77
N GLN A 326 -3.21 3.37 12.96
CA GLN A 326 -4.21 3.02 13.95
C GLN A 326 -5.63 3.42 13.52
N GLU A 327 -5.78 4.36 12.57
CA GLU A 327 -7.07 4.77 12.02
C GLU A 327 -7.83 3.61 11.37
N ALA A 328 -7.10 2.63 10.84
CA ALA A 328 -7.67 1.41 10.24
C ALA A 328 -7.80 0.24 11.25
N SER A 329 -7.93 0.51 12.56
CA SER A 329 -7.91 -0.52 13.61
C SER A 329 -9.01 -1.59 13.47
N TYR A 330 -10.15 -1.26 12.88
CA TYR A 330 -11.25 -2.21 12.62
C TYR A 330 -11.27 -2.72 11.18
N THR A 331 -10.16 -2.55 10.44
CA THR A 331 -10.05 -2.92 9.02
C THR A 331 -9.05 -4.05 8.85
N SER A 332 -9.54 -5.27 8.58
CA SER A 332 -8.73 -6.46 8.31
C SER A 332 -9.46 -7.42 7.38
N GLY A 333 -8.75 -8.05 6.47
CA GLY A 333 -9.30 -8.98 5.49
C GLY A 333 -9.95 -8.30 4.28
N ASN A 334 -9.74 -7.00 4.09
CA ASN A 334 -10.35 -6.23 3.01
C ASN A 334 -9.36 -5.99 1.87
N VAL A 335 -9.92 -5.73 0.70
CA VAL A 335 -9.21 -5.31 -0.51
C VAL A 335 -9.70 -3.92 -0.88
N PHE A 336 -8.77 -2.98 -1.07
CA PHE A 336 -9.07 -1.58 -1.36
C PHE A 336 -8.58 -1.24 -2.76
N SER A 337 -9.50 -0.94 -3.65
CA SER A 337 -9.18 -0.58 -5.03
C SER A 337 -8.84 0.90 -5.15
N SER A 338 -7.84 1.20 -5.99
CA SER A 338 -7.51 2.55 -6.45
C SER A 338 -7.24 2.48 -7.95
N THR A 339 -8.28 2.74 -8.76
CA THR A 339 -8.31 2.34 -10.16
C THR A 339 -8.56 3.49 -11.12
N GLY A 340 -8.90 4.67 -10.62
CA GLY A 340 -9.37 5.78 -11.47
C GLY A 340 -10.76 5.56 -12.05
N VAL A 341 -11.35 4.40 -11.82
CA VAL A 341 -12.72 3.98 -12.16
C VAL A 341 -13.14 2.88 -11.23
N GLY A 342 -14.42 2.75 -10.98
CA GLY A 342 -14.95 1.63 -10.25
C GLY A 342 -14.55 0.29 -10.88
N GLY A 343 -14.17 -0.64 -10.04
CA GLY A 343 -13.91 -2.03 -10.30
C GLY A 343 -13.81 -2.71 -8.96
N ASP A 344 -14.57 -3.75 -8.74
CA ASP A 344 -14.46 -4.56 -7.53
C ASP A 344 -13.24 -5.47 -7.66
N ALA A 345 -12.35 -5.43 -6.68
CA ALA A 345 -11.22 -6.34 -6.55
C ALA A 345 -11.61 -7.54 -5.67
#